data_5906239be75c814a5feb53cc799bf49b
#
_entry.id   5906239be75c814a5feb53cc799bf49b
#
_cell.length_a   1.000
_cell.length_b   1.000
_cell.length_c   1.000
_cell.angle_alpha   90.00
_cell.angle_beta   90.00
_cell.angle_gamma   90.00
#
_symmetry.space_group_name_H-M   'P 1'
#
loop_
_entity.id
_entity.type
_entity.pdbx_description
1 polymer ?
#
loop_
_entity_poly.entity_id
_entity_poly.type
_entity_poly.pdbx_seq_one_letter_code
_entity_poly.pdbx_strand_id
1 'polypeptide(L)'
;MDRRDFLRKSAIGTLGLTLSPALFNSCGTSASKETSSDRLQLSFKPYDLKLKHAFNLAKSSRTHTPDVQVQLRFGEWTGYGEASMPPYLGETQESVCRFLGQLDLKQFTDPFRMEEILDYVDSVAPDNRSAKASVDIALHDLVGKIMGQPWYKIWGLSPEKCPDTSFTIGIDTAEVVRQKLREASPYNVLKIKMGLDNDKELVKIIRSETDRPICVDVNQGWDNKEYALEMIQWLSEQNCLFVEQPMPKEKIDEQAWLHERAPLPIIADEFLQRMPDVRRAYGLYDGINIKLMKSTGMREAYRMAILARALDMKVMIGCMTETSCAISAAAQLSPLAHWADLDGNLLISNDLFDGVKIVEGKITLLDLSLIHI
;
A
#
# COMPACT_ATOMS: atom_id res chain seq x y z
N MET A 1 16.76 -41.98 -17.30
CA MET A 1 15.32 -42.18 -17.48
C MET A 1 14.96 -41.50 -18.80
N ASP A 2 14.68 -42.30 -19.82
CA ASP A 2 14.51 -41.83 -21.19
C ASP A 2 13.08 -41.28 -21.37
N ARG A 3 12.94 -40.23 -22.18
CA ARG A 3 11.68 -39.52 -22.49
C ARG A 3 10.56 -40.46 -23.02
N ARG A 4 10.92 -41.65 -23.51
CA ARG A 4 10.00 -42.67 -23.99
C ARG A 4 9.37 -43.51 -22.88
N ASP A 5 10.02 -43.67 -21.73
CA ASP A 5 9.49 -44.37 -20.58
C ASP A 5 8.42 -43.63 -19.80
N PHE A 6 8.44 -42.29 -19.84
CA PHE A 6 7.42 -41.45 -19.20
C PHE A 6 6.08 -41.54 -19.89
N LEU A 7 6.06 -41.66 -21.24
CA LEU A 7 4.82 -41.73 -22.02
C LEU A 7 4.16 -43.11 -22.03
N ARG A 8 4.88 -44.20 -21.66
CA ARG A 8 4.32 -45.55 -21.58
C ARG A 8 3.59 -45.86 -20.28
N LYS A 9 3.79 -45.11 -19.23
CA LYS A 9 3.14 -45.35 -17.91
C LYS A 9 1.82 -44.62 -17.70
N SER A 10 1.38 -43.78 -18.67
CA SER A 10 0.13 -43.05 -18.58
C SER A 10 -1.06 -43.68 -19.34
N ALA A 11 -0.91 -44.90 -19.84
CA ALA A 11 -1.93 -45.54 -20.65
C ALA A 11 -2.27 -46.96 -20.14
N ILE A 12 -2.70 -47.11 -18.90
CA ILE A 12 -3.45 -48.31 -18.46
C ILE A 12 -4.38 -47.91 -17.32
N GLY A 13 -5.67 -47.85 -17.62
CA GLY A 13 -6.73 -47.59 -16.66
C GLY A 13 -8.12 -47.41 -17.30
N THR A 14 -8.43 -48.23 -18.30
CA THR A 14 -9.80 -48.34 -18.83
C THR A 14 -10.38 -49.72 -18.46
N LEU A 15 -11.33 -49.73 -17.55
CA LEU A 15 -12.37 -50.79 -17.41
C LEU A 15 -13.67 -50.03 -17.30
N GLY A 16 -14.53 -50.04 -18.27
CA GLY A 16 -15.43 -51.06 -18.79
C GLY A 16 -16.74 -50.99 -18.03
N LEU A 17 -17.77 -50.30 -18.56
CA LEU A 17 -19.18 -50.60 -18.26
C LEU A 17 -20.07 -50.22 -19.46
N THR A 18 -20.67 -51.24 -19.96
CA THR A 18 -21.78 -51.52 -20.85
C THR A 18 -22.71 -50.39 -21.32
N LEU A 19 -22.91 -50.40 -22.64
CA LEU A 19 -23.92 -49.73 -23.45
C LEU A 19 -25.37 -50.14 -23.10
N SER A 20 -26.25 -49.14 -23.06
CA SER A 20 -27.65 -49.29 -23.49
C SER A 20 -28.09 -48.06 -24.29
N PRO A 21 -28.75 -48.22 -25.42
CA PRO A 21 -29.15 -47.11 -26.27
C PRO A 21 -30.63 -46.72 -26.00
N ALA A 22 -30.86 -45.48 -25.73
CA ALA A 22 -32.23 -44.92 -25.91
C ALA A 22 -32.22 -43.39 -26.10
N LEU A 23 -32.70 -43.02 -27.28
CA LEU A 23 -33.51 -41.83 -27.58
C LEU A 23 -32.80 -40.48 -27.76
N PHE A 24 -32.59 -40.19 -29.02
CA PHE A 24 -32.64 -38.84 -29.57
C PHE A 24 -33.90 -38.11 -29.10
N ASN A 25 -33.76 -36.95 -28.46
CA ASN A 25 -34.74 -35.89 -28.67
C ASN A 25 -34.17 -34.50 -28.32
N SER A 26 -34.46 -33.61 -29.27
CA SER A 26 -34.52 -32.14 -29.21
C SER A 26 -33.27 -31.38 -28.87
N CYS A 27 -32.70 -30.81 -29.90
CA CYS A 27 -31.95 -29.58 -29.90
C CYS A 27 -32.81 -28.46 -29.27
N GLY A 28 -32.66 -28.28 -27.96
CA GLY A 28 -33.11 -27.11 -27.28
C GLY A 28 -31.84 -26.29 -26.98
N THR A 29 -31.66 -25.19 -27.70
CA THR A 29 -30.75 -24.12 -27.27
C THR A 29 -31.20 -23.64 -25.91
N SER A 30 -30.70 -24.27 -24.86
CA SER A 30 -30.74 -23.67 -23.53
C SER A 30 -29.79 -22.47 -23.56
N ALA A 31 -30.35 -21.29 -23.84
CA ALA A 31 -29.72 -20.06 -23.40
C ALA A 31 -29.48 -20.24 -21.88
N SER A 32 -28.26 -20.52 -21.49
CA SER A 32 -27.85 -20.47 -20.10
C SER A 32 -28.26 -19.09 -19.62
N LYS A 33 -29.24 -19.00 -18.71
CA LYS A 33 -29.44 -17.78 -17.93
C LYS A 33 -28.11 -17.53 -17.24
N GLU A 34 -27.33 -16.55 -17.76
CA GLU A 34 -26.18 -16.00 -17.03
C GLU A 34 -26.70 -15.66 -15.63
N THR A 35 -26.32 -16.44 -14.65
CA THR A 35 -26.65 -16.15 -13.27
C THR A 35 -25.85 -14.90 -12.90
N SER A 36 -26.42 -14.01 -12.10
CA SER A 36 -25.73 -12.78 -11.63
C SER A 36 -24.40 -13.06 -10.92
N SER A 37 -24.07 -14.32 -10.65
CA SER A 37 -22.83 -14.81 -10.04
C SER A 37 -21.60 -14.76 -10.96
N ASP A 38 -21.78 -14.72 -12.28
CA ASP A 38 -20.69 -14.83 -13.26
C ASP A 38 -20.19 -13.45 -13.75
N ARG A 39 -20.47 -12.39 -13.03
CA ARG A 39 -20.07 -11.01 -13.31
C ARG A 39 -19.54 -10.33 -12.08
N LEU A 40 -18.56 -9.43 -12.24
CA LEU A 40 -18.05 -8.61 -11.15
C LEU A 40 -19.14 -7.69 -10.60
N GLN A 41 -19.33 -7.69 -9.30
CA GLN A 41 -20.30 -6.86 -8.59
C GLN A 41 -19.57 -5.98 -7.57
N LEU A 42 -19.67 -4.67 -7.76
CA LEU A 42 -19.09 -3.65 -6.86
C LEU A 42 -20.14 -3.20 -5.84
N SER A 43 -19.75 -3.14 -4.57
CA SER A 43 -20.48 -2.44 -3.52
C SER A 43 -19.50 -1.67 -2.63
N PHE A 44 -19.97 -0.55 -2.07
CA PHE A 44 -19.14 0.33 -1.26
C PHE A 44 -19.97 1.09 -0.24
N LYS A 45 -19.33 1.52 0.85
CA LYS A 45 -19.94 2.36 1.89
C LYS A 45 -18.93 3.29 2.53
N PRO A 46 -19.31 4.54 2.87
CA PRO A 46 -18.50 5.43 3.69
C PRO A 46 -18.21 4.81 5.07
N TYR A 47 -17.01 5.08 5.59
CA TYR A 47 -16.58 4.68 6.91
C TYR A 47 -15.61 5.71 7.48
N ASP A 48 -15.69 6.01 8.78
CA ASP A 48 -14.78 6.93 9.45
C ASP A 48 -13.82 6.16 10.36
N LEU A 49 -12.53 6.24 10.06
CA LEU A 49 -11.47 5.69 10.90
C LEU A 49 -11.27 6.59 12.11
N LYS A 50 -11.43 6.04 13.32
CA LYS A 50 -11.24 6.75 14.58
C LYS A 50 -9.82 6.57 15.08
N LEU A 51 -9.09 7.67 15.21
CA LEU A 51 -7.72 7.63 15.72
C LEU A 51 -7.69 7.39 17.24
N LYS A 52 -6.72 6.60 17.70
CA LYS A 52 -6.47 6.40 19.14
C LYS A 52 -5.98 7.67 19.83
N HIS A 53 -5.17 8.46 19.12
CA HIS A 53 -4.64 9.75 19.55
C HIS A 53 -4.85 10.77 18.43
N ALA A 54 -4.90 12.06 18.75
CA ALA A 54 -4.87 13.11 17.73
C ALA A 54 -3.59 12.95 16.88
N PHE A 55 -3.74 13.00 15.57
CA PHE A 55 -2.63 12.91 14.63
C PHE A 55 -2.20 14.31 14.21
N ASN A 56 -1.09 14.77 14.78
CA ASN A 56 -0.55 16.10 14.59
C ASN A 56 0.59 16.09 13.57
N LEU A 57 0.46 16.87 12.53
CA LEU A 57 1.47 17.18 11.51
C LEU A 57 1.77 18.67 11.56
N ALA A 58 2.83 19.12 10.87
CA ALA A 58 3.23 20.53 10.81
C ALA A 58 2.08 21.47 10.37
N LYS A 59 1.18 21.03 9.51
CA LYS A 59 0.11 21.85 8.91
C LYS A 59 -1.32 21.40 9.21
N SER A 60 -1.53 20.33 9.97
CA SER A 60 -2.86 19.77 10.23
C SER A 60 -2.92 18.93 11.49
N SER A 61 -4.13 18.84 12.08
CA SER A 61 -4.43 17.93 13.20
C SER A 61 -5.80 17.29 12.95
N ARG A 62 -5.94 16.01 13.26
CA ARG A 62 -7.21 15.29 13.09
C ARG A 62 -7.37 14.16 14.11
N THR A 63 -8.61 13.80 14.41
CA THR A 63 -9.00 12.66 15.27
C THR A 63 -9.71 11.56 14.49
N HIS A 64 -10.05 11.83 13.23
CA HIS A 64 -10.69 10.89 12.31
C HIS A 64 -10.04 11.00 10.94
N THR A 65 -10.08 9.90 10.19
CA THR A 65 -9.71 9.91 8.76
C THR A 65 -10.92 9.38 7.97
N PRO A 66 -11.43 10.15 6.97
CA PRO A 66 -12.47 9.65 6.08
C PRO A 66 -11.96 8.45 5.28
N ASP A 67 -12.84 7.47 5.12
CA ASP A 67 -12.57 6.22 4.39
C ASP A 67 -13.82 5.77 3.64
N VAL A 68 -13.65 4.95 2.59
CA VAL A 68 -14.73 4.23 1.91
C VAL A 68 -14.32 2.76 1.77
N GLN A 69 -15.10 1.89 2.40
CA GLN A 69 -14.92 0.45 2.32
C GLN A 69 -15.54 -0.09 1.02
N VAL A 70 -14.82 -0.97 0.34
CA VAL A 70 -15.18 -1.52 -0.97
C VAL A 70 -15.20 -3.04 -0.92
N GLN A 71 -16.19 -3.64 -1.59
CA GLN A 71 -16.28 -5.08 -1.83
C GLN A 71 -16.46 -5.32 -3.33
N LEU A 72 -15.72 -6.29 -3.84
CA LEU A 72 -15.85 -6.78 -5.21
C LEU A 72 -16.17 -8.27 -5.17
N ARG A 73 -17.35 -8.66 -5.68
CA ARG A 73 -17.83 -10.03 -5.63
C ARG A 73 -17.82 -10.67 -7.02
N PHE A 74 -17.41 -11.95 -7.07
CA PHE A 74 -17.51 -12.80 -8.23
C PHE A 74 -17.82 -14.24 -7.80
N GLY A 75 -18.97 -14.77 -8.22
CA GLY A 75 -19.45 -16.07 -7.74
C GLY A 75 -19.63 -16.10 -6.22
N GLU A 76 -18.97 -17.04 -5.58
CA GLU A 76 -18.93 -17.18 -4.11
C GLU A 76 -17.82 -16.33 -3.43
N TRP A 77 -16.90 -15.78 -4.21
CA TRP A 77 -15.74 -15.06 -3.73
C TRP A 77 -16.02 -13.58 -3.53
N THR A 78 -15.45 -13.01 -2.48
CA THR A 78 -15.51 -11.57 -2.19
C THR A 78 -14.11 -11.06 -1.88
N GLY A 79 -13.67 -10.07 -2.64
CA GLY A 79 -12.47 -9.29 -2.35
C GLY A 79 -12.84 -7.98 -1.67
N TYR A 80 -11.96 -7.48 -0.81
CA TYR A 80 -12.14 -6.27 -0.03
C TYR A 80 -11.07 -5.25 -0.38
N GLY A 81 -11.44 -3.98 -0.36
CA GLY A 81 -10.57 -2.86 -0.55
C GLY A 81 -11.05 -1.64 0.22
N GLU A 82 -10.23 -0.64 0.31
CA GLU A 82 -10.58 0.61 0.97
C GLU A 82 -9.96 1.82 0.28
N ALA A 83 -10.60 2.97 0.41
CA ALA A 83 -10.10 4.27 -0.01
C ALA A 83 -9.93 5.17 1.20
N SER A 84 -8.72 5.26 1.73
CA SER A 84 -8.38 6.24 2.75
C SER A 84 -8.02 7.58 2.09
N MET A 85 -8.60 8.67 2.60
CA MET A 85 -8.54 10.00 1.98
C MET A 85 -7.86 11.03 2.87
N PRO A 86 -6.52 11.08 2.90
CA PRO A 86 -5.85 12.19 3.56
C PRO A 86 -6.14 13.51 2.83
N PRO A 87 -6.24 14.63 3.56
CA PRO A 87 -6.69 15.91 2.99
C PRO A 87 -5.92 16.38 1.76
N TYR A 88 -4.64 16.06 1.66
CA TYR A 88 -3.78 16.53 0.56
C TYR A 88 -4.03 15.83 -0.79
N LEU A 89 -4.77 14.73 -0.83
CA LEU A 89 -5.19 14.09 -2.08
C LEU A 89 -6.40 14.77 -2.71
N GLY A 90 -7.13 15.59 -1.94
CA GLY A 90 -8.27 16.37 -2.44
C GLY A 90 -9.54 15.53 -2.68
N GLU A 91 -9.55 14.26 -2.27
CA GLU A 91 -10.72 13.39 -2.34
C GLU A 91 -11.54 13.47 -1.04
N THR A 92 -12.84 13.21 -1.15
CA THR A 92 -13.79 13.12 -0.04
C THR A 92 -14.61 11.83 -0.18
N GLN A 93 -15.26 11.39 0.90
CA GLN A 93 -16.16 10.23 0.84
C GLN A 93 -17.21 10.38 -0.28
N GLU A 94 -17.74 11.62 -0.46
CA GLU A 94 -18.70 11.91 -1.51
C GLU A 94 -18.07 11.75 -2.91
N SER A 95 -16.88 12.32 -3.14
CA SER A 95 -16.21 12.22 -4.44
C SER A 95 -15.83 10.78 -4.77
N VAL A 96 -15.33 10.02 -3.80
CA VAL A 96 -15.00 8.60 -3.94
C VAL A 96 -16.25 7.78 -4.25
N CYS A 97 -17.33 7.93 -3.48
CA CYS A 97 -18.59 7.22 -3.74
C CYS A 97 -19.19 7.59 -5.10
N ARG A 98 -19.07 8.85 -5.53
CA ARG A 98 -19.52 9.30 -6.85
C ARG A 98 -18.72 8.63 -7.96
N PHE A 99 -17.39 8.55 -7.84
CA PHE A 99 -16.54 7.86 -8.81
C PHE A 99 -16.89 6.36 -8.88
N LEU A 100 -16.95 5.68 -7.74
CA LEU A 100 -17.27 4.26 -7.67
C LEU A 100 -18.65 3.95 -8.26
N GLY A 101 -19.62 4.85 -8.07
CA GLY A 101 -20.97 4.74 -8.65
C GLY A 101 -21.03 4.86 -10.18
N GLN A 102 -19.97 5.36 -10.83
CA GLN A 102 -19.89 5.45 -12.30
C GLN A 102 -19.33 4.15 -12.94
N LEU A 103 -18.73 3.26 -12.13
CA LEU A 103 -18.08 2.06 -12.63
C LEU A 103 -19.10 0.99 -12.99
N ASP A 104 -19.12 0.56 -14.27
CA ASP A 104 -19.85 -0.64 -14.71
C ASP A 104 -18.91 -1.85 -14.73
N LEU A 105 -18.64 -2.42 -13.56
CA LEU A 105 -17.82 -3.63 -13.47
C LEU A 105 -18.57 -4.90 -13.87
N LYS A 106 -19.91 -4.86 -14.02
CA LYS A 106 -20.71 -6.01 -14.45
C LYS A 106 -20.45 -6.42 -15.91
N GLN A 107 -19.81 -5.57 -16.70
CA GLN A 107 -19.37 -5.91 -18.04
C GLN A 107 -18.28 -7.00 -18.07
N PHE A 108 -17.54 -7.18 -16.95
CA PHE A 108 -16.46 -8.16 -16.85
C PHE A 108 -16.96 -9.48 -16.27
N THR A 109 -16.67 -10.56 -17.01
CA THR A 109 -17.04 -11.95 -16.68
C THR A 109 -15.85 -12.82 -16.31
N ASP A 110 -14.66 -12.25 -16.26
CA ASP A 110 -13.41 -12.92 -15.88
C ASP A 110 -12.55 -11.99 -15.02
N PRO A 111 -12.45 -12.24 -13.70
CA PRO A 111 -11.67 -11.40 -12.78
C PRO A 111 -10.16 -11.48 -13.03
N PHE A 112 -9.66 -12.49 -13.76
CA PHE A 112 -8.24 -12.62 -14.09
C PHE A 112 -7.78 -11.65 -15.18
N ARG A 113 -8.69 -11.01 -15.89
CA ARG A 113 -8.36 -9.93 -16.86
C ARG A 113 -8.07 -8.60 -16.14
N MET A 114 -7.22 -8.66 -15.11
CA MET A 114 -6.97 -7.56 -14.20
C MET A 114 -6.45 -6.30 -14.90
N GLU A 115 -5.59 -6.44 -15.92
CA GLU A 115 -5.09 -5.30 -16.68
C GLU A 115 -6.23 -4.53 -17.34
N GLU A 116 -7.11 -5.25 -18.04
CA GLU A 116 -8.25 -4.64 -18.75
C GLU A 116 -9.24 -3.99 -17.77
N ILE A 117 -9.54 -4.67 -16.65
CA ILE A 117 -10.44 -4.14 -15.62
C ILE A 117 -9.88 -2.85 -15.02
N LEU A 118 -8.61 -2.86 -14.64
CA LEU A 118 -7.97 -1.72 -13.98
C LEU A 118 -7.66 -0.57 -14.96
N ASP A 119 -7.40 -0.86 -16.24
CA ASP A 119 -7.30 0.15 -17.29
C ASP A 119 -8.65 0.83 -17.53
N TYR A 120 -9.76 0.06 -17.54
CA TYR A 120 -11.10 0.62 -17.57
C TYR A 120 -11.33 1.55 -16.37
N VAL A 121 -11.06 1.08 -15.13
CA VAL A 121 -11.22 1.89 -13.92
C VAL A 121 -10.40 3.19 -13.99
N ASP A 122 -9.17 3.12 -14.49
CA ASP A 122 -8.30 4.31 -14.62
C ASP A 122 -8.83 5.30 -15.67
N SER A 123 -9.48 4.81 -16.73
CA SER A 123 -9.97 5.60 -17.86
C SER A 123 -11.26 6.38 -17.58
N VAL A 124 -12.07 5.98 -16.58
CA VAL A 124 -13.40 6.57 -16.33
C VAL A 124 -13.33 8.07 -15.96
N ALA A 125 -12.34 8.45 -15.15
CA ALA A 125 -12.07 9.86 -14.85
C ALA A 125 -10.60 10.05 -14.42
N PRO A 126 -10.03 11.24 -14.64
CA PRO A 126 -8.71 11.56 -14.11
C PRO A 126 -8.73 11.60 -12.56
N ASP A 127 -7.56 11.63 -11.95
CA ASP A 127 -7.39 11.64 -10.48
C ASP A 127 -8.12 10.49 -9.76
N ASN A 128 -8.90 10.74 -8.73
CA ASN A 128 -9.66 9.73 -7.96
C ASN A 128 -8.78 8.55 -7.51
N ARG A 129 -7.59 8.84 -7.00
CA ARG A 129 -6.54 7.84 -6.78
C ARG A 129 -6.89 6.86 -5.69
N SER A 130 -7.43 7.36 -4.56
CA SER A 130 -7.87 6.49 -3.46
C SER A 130 -9.06 5.62 -3.89
N ALA A 131 -10.01 6.17 -4.66
CA ALA A 131 -11.13 5.41 -5.20
C ALA A 131 -10.65 4.28 -6.15
N LYS A 132 -9.70 4.58 -7.04
CA LYS A 132 -9.09 3.58 -7.93
C LYS A 132 -8.33 2.51 -7.15
N ALA A 133 -7.56 2.93 -6.14
CA ALA A 133 -6.83 2.02 -5.26
C ALA A 133 -7.75 1.04 -4.55
N SER A 134 -8.92 1.47 -4.10
CA SER A 134 -9.87 0.60 -3.42
C SER A 134 -10.39 -0.53 -4.32
N VAL A 135 -10.61 -0.26 -5.60
CA VAL A 135 -11.02 -1.28 -6.59
C VAL A 135 -9.85 -2.21 -6.92
N ASP A 136 -8.66 -1.67 -7.11
CA ASP A 136 -7.44 -2.45 -7.37
C ASP A 136 -7.15 -3.42 -6.20
N ILE A 137 -7.17 -2.93 -4.96
CA ILE A 137 -6.97 -3.76 -3.76
C ILE A 137 -8.04 -4.86 -3.68
N ALA A 138 -9.32 -4.49 -3.88
CA ALA A 138 -10.42 -5.47 -3.85
C ALA A 138 -10.28 -6.53 -4.94
N LEU A 139 -9.82 -6.17 -6.13
CA LEU A 139 -9.59 -7.12 -7.23
C LEU A 139 -8.41 -8.04 -6.93
N HIS A 140 -7.31 -7.51 -6.38
CA HIS A 140 -6.18 -8.34 -5.94
C HIS A 140 -6.58 -9.32 -4.84
N ASP A 141 -7.34 -8.87 -3.85
CA ASP A 141 -7.83 -9.74 -2.78
C ASP A 141 -8.76 -10.83 -3.31
N LEU A 142 -9.69 -10.47 -4.21
CA LEU A 142 -10.59 -11.41 -4.88
C LEU A 142 -9.81 -12.49 -5.65
N VAL A 143 -8.90 -12.08 -6.53
CA VAL A 143 -8.12 -13.00 -7.37
C VAL A 143 -7.18 -13.86 -6.51
N GLY A 144 -6.54 -13.28 -5.49
CA GLY A 144 -5.72 -14.04 -4.54
C GLY A 144 -6.53 -15.13 -3.82
N LYS A 145 -7.78 -14.84 -3.40
CA LYS A 145 -8.70 -15.81 -2.79
C LYS A 145 -9.09 -16.92 -3.77
N ILE A 146 -9.44 -16.57 -5.01
CA ILE A 146 -9.75 -17.56 -6.06
C ILE A 146 -8.56 -18.48 -6.33
N MET A 147 -7.34 -17.94 -6.36
CA MET A 147 -6.11 -18.71 -6.58
C MET A 147 -5.61 -19.45 -5.33
N GLY A 148 -6.12 -19.12 -4.15
CA GLY A 148 -5.63 -19.65 -2.87
C GLY A 148 -4.17 -19.29 -2.59
N GLN A 149 -3.70 -18.14 -3.07
CA GLN A 149 -2.31 -17.70 -2.92
C GLN A 149 -2.22 -16.20 -2.59
N PRO A 150 -1.31 -15.79 -1.70
CA PRO A 150 -0.97 -14.40 -1.46
C PRO A 150 -0.14 -13.81 -2.60
N TRP A 151 -0.27 -12.51 -2.82
CA TRP A 151 0.37 -11.82 -3.96
C TRP A 151 1.89 -11.82 -3.92
N TYR A 152 2.52 -11.77 -2.74
CA TYR A 152 3.97 -11.88 -2.67
C TYR A 152 4.49 -13.20 -3.27
N LYS A 153 3.76 -14.32 -3.08
CA LYS A 153 4.09 -15.62 -3.69
C LYS A 153 3.86 -15.61 -5.21
N ILE A 154 2.76 -14.99 -5.66
CA ILE A 154 2.44 -14.86 -7.08
C ILE A 154 3.53 -14.05 -7.80
N TRP A 155 4.05 -13.00 -7.16
CA TRP A 155 5.16 -12.20 -7.68
C TRP A 155 6.54 -12.85 -7.46
N GLY A 156 6.61 -14.03 -6.86
CA GLY A 156 7.88 -14.73 -6.58
C GLY A 156 8.76 -14.03 -5.56
N LEU A 157 8.16 -13.31 -4.62
CA LEU A 157 8.88 -12.57 -3.58
C LEU A 157 9.06 -13.42 -2.32
N SER A 158 10.12 -13.14 -1.57
CA SER A 158 10.51 -13.87 -0.36
C SER A 158 10.12 -13.07 0.88
N PRO A 159 9.25 -13.59 1.77
CA PRO A 159 8.77 -12.86 2.94
C PRO A 159 9.89 -12.50 3.93
N GLU A 160 11.00 -13.26 3.93
CA GLU A 160 12.17 -13.00 4.78
C GLU A 160 12.90 -11.71 4.41
N LYS A 161 12.59 -11.12 3.24
CA LYS A 161 13.14 -9.85 2.77
C LYS A 161 12.32 -8.64 3.19
N CYS A 162 11.20 -8.84 3.90
CA CYS A 162 10.45 -7.73 4.45
C CYS A 162 11.34 -6.91 5.41
N PRO A 163 11.47 -5.59 5.23
CA PRO A 163 12.13 -4.74 6.22
C PRO A 163 11.29 -4.64 7.48
N ASP A 164 11.90 -4.18 8.56
CA ASP A 164 11.16 -3.74 9.73
C ASP A 164 10.27 -2.54 9.35
N THR A 165 9.03 -2.50 9.88
CA THR A 165 8.19 -1.30 9.76
C THR A 165 8.52 -0.30 10.85
N SER A 166 8.48 0.99 10.51
CA SER A 166 8.62 2.05 11.50
C SER A 166 7.33 2.20 12.34
N PHE A 167 7.48 2.82 13.52
CA PHE A 167 6.36 3.30 14.34
C PHE A 167 6.40 4.82 14.38
N THR A 168 5.26 5.45 14.07
CA THR A 168 5.18 6.90 13.93
C THR A 168 5.02 7.63 15.25
N ILE A 169 5.93 8.55 15.53
CA ILE A 169 5.87 9.53 16.62
C ILE A 169 5.49 10.87 15.99
N GLY A 170 4.26 11.33 16.24
CA GLY A 170 3.80 12.64 15.79
C GLY A 170 4.38 13.77 16.64
N ILE A 171 4.23 15.01 16.15
CA ILE A 171 4.63 16.22 16.88
C ILE A 171 3.70 16.40 18.07
N ASP A 172 4.25 16.42 19.29
CA ASP A 172 3.47 16.49 20.51
C ASP A 172 4.30 17.02 21.71
N THR A 173 3.70 17.12 22.89
CA THR A 173 4.41 17.44 24.13
C THR A 173 5.40 16.35 24.51
N ALA A 174 6.45 16.71 25.27
CA ALA A 174 7.47 15.75 25.72
C ALA A 174 6.88 14.53 26.45
N GLU A 175 5.81 14.74 27.23
CA GLU A 175 5.15 13.67 27.98
C GLU A 175 4.45 12.67 27.04
N VAL A 176 3.70 13.16 26.05
CA VAL A 176 3.03 12.34 25.04
C VAL A 176 4.06 11.60 24.17
N VAL A 177 5.16 12.27 23.79
CA VAL A 177 6.26 11.62 23.06
C VAL A 177 6.84 10.46 23.86
N ARG A 178 7.13 10.63 25.15
CA ARG A 178 7.62 9.55 26.02
C ARG A 178 6.62 8.40 26.15
N GLN A 179 5.32 8.72 26.22
CA GLN A 179 4.28 7.69 26.22
C GLN A 179 4.29 6.89 24.91
N LYS A 180 4.33 7.55 23.75
CA LYS A 180 4.40 6.89 22.44
C LYS A 180 5.68 6.06 22.29
N LEU A 181 6.81 6.50 22.83
CA LEU A 181 8.05 5.72 22.85
C LEU A 181 7.94 4.42 23.65
N ARG A 182 7.15 4.40 24.75
CA ARG A 182 6.84 3.17 25.48
C ARG A 182 5.95 2.23 24.67
N GLU A 183 4.92 2.77 24.00
CA GLU A 183 4.05 2.00 23.09
C GLU A 183 4.85 1.44 21.91
N ALA A 184 5.85 2.18 21.43
CA ALA A 184 6.75 1.78 20.36
C ALA A 184 7.85 0.80 20.81
N SER A 185 7.85 0.31 22.06
CA SER A 185 8.91 -0.59 22.54
C SER A 185 9.15 -1.84 21.66
N PRO A 186 8.13 -2.45 21.01
CA PRO A 186 8.34 -3.59 20.13
C PRO A 186 8.93 -3.26 18.76
N TYR A 187 9.10 -1.97 18.41
CA TYR A 187 9.54 -1.56 17.07
C TYR A 187 11.03 -1.22 17.04
N ASN A 188 11.70 -1.64 15.97
CA ASN A 188 13.14 -1.46 15.79
C ASN A 188 13.48 -0.10 15.17
N VAL A 189 12.54 0.54 14.47
CA VAL A 189 12.71 1.84 13.81
C VAL A 189 11.58 2.78 14.21
N LEU A 190 11.90 4.04 14.46
CA LEU A 190 10.92 5.07 14.77
C LEU A 190 10.85 6.10 13.64
N LYS A 191 9.63 6.43 13.18
CA LYS A 191 9.39 7.52 12.24
C LYS A 191 9.01 8.78 13.01
N ILE A 192 9.78 9.85 12.85
CA ILE A 192 9.58 11.11 13.57
C ILE A 192 9.00 12.14 12.61
N LYS A 193 7.83 12.66 12.94
CA LYS A 193 7.25 13.80 12.22
C LYS A 193 7.93 15.08 12.65
N MET A 194 8.41 15.84 11.66
CA MET A 194 9.14 17.09 11.83
C MET A 194 8.56 18.21 10.93
N GLY A 195 9.21 19.35 10.89
CA GLY A 195 8.81 20.50 10.06
C GLY A 195 8.34 21.71 10.87
N LEU A 196 8.66 21.75 12.16
CA LEU A 196 8.43 22.89 13.06
C LEU A 196 9.73 23.39 13.68
N ASP A 197 9.67 24.56 14.32
CA ASP A 197 10.85 25.20 14.93
C ASP A 197 11.47 24.40 16.09
N ASN A 198 10.72 23.46 16.68
CA ASN A 198 11.15 22.65 17.81
C ASN A 198 11.67 21.26 17.42
N ASP A 199 11.97 21.03 16.16
CA ASP A 199 12.41 19.73 15.62
C ASP A 199 13.62 19.16 16.35
N LYS A 200 14.67 19.98 16.60
CA LYS A 200 15.87 19.54 17.33
C LYS A 200 15.57 19.15 18.78
N GLU A 201 14.62 19.83 19.44
CA GLU A 201 14.21 19.49 20.81
C GLU A 201 13.46 18.15 20.85
N LEU A 202 12.57 17.90 19.89
CA LEU A 202 11.84 16.64 19.77
C LEU A 202 12.81 15.46 19.65
N VAL A 203 13.79 15.56 18.74
CA VAL A 203 14.80 14.50 18.57
C VAL A 203 15.65 14.32 19.82
N LYS A 204 16.04 15.41 20.53
CA LYS A 204 16.78 15.31 21.80
C LYS A 204 15.98 14.57 22.88
N ILE A 205 14.67 14.82 22.98
CA ILE A 205 13.79 14.09 23.89
C ILE A 205 13.81 12.60 23.55
N ILE A 206 13.66 12.26 22.27
CA ILE A 206 13.68 10.86 21.80
C ILE A 206 15.04 10.23 22.13
N ARG A 207 16.15 10.90 21.86
CA ARG A 207 17.51 10.41 22.13
C ARG A 207 17.81 10.24 23.61
N SER A 208 17.16 11.00 24.49
CA SER A 208 17.27 10.78 25.95
C SER A 208 16.63 9.47 26.42
N GLU A 209 15.74 8.88 25.62
CA GLU A 209 14.96 7.68 25.95
C GLU A 209 15.43 6.43 25.16
N THR A 210 16.04 6.60 23.96
CA THR A 210 16.41 5.47 23.10
C THR A 210 17.45 5.82 22.04
N ASP A 211 18.33 4.85 21.73
CA ASP A 211 19.31 4.91 20.64
C ASP A 211 18.84 4.21 19.36
N ARG A 212 17.58 3.73 19.31
CA ARG A 212 17.04 3.07 18.12
C ARG A 212 17.17 3.97 16.89
N PRO A 213 17.38 3.37 15.69
CA PRO A 213 17.35 4.11 14.43
C PRO A 213 16.06 4.91 14.27
N ILE A 214 16.17 6.13 13.77
CA ILE A 214 15.02 6.95 13.40
C ILE A 214 15.02 7.18 11.89
N CYS A 215 13.86 7.39 11.31
CA CYS A 215 13.67 8.08 10.04
C CYS A 215 12.81 9.32 10.28
N VAL A 216 13.00 10.33 9.47
CA VAL A 216 12.36 11.63 9.67
C VAL A 216 11.47 11.94 8.47
N ASP A 217 10.23 12.35 8.74
CA ASP A 217 9.31 12.84 7.73
C ASP A 217 8.95 14.30 8.02
N VAL A 218 9.39 15.16 7.14
CA VAL A 218 9.25 16.62 7.28
C VAL A 218 7.94 17.12 6.67
N ASN A 219 7.29 16.32 5.85
CA ASN A 219 6.04 16.67 5.16
C ASN A 219 6.11 18.05 4.49
N GLN A 220 7.20 18.33 3.75
CA GLN A 220 7.43 19.60 3.05
C GLN A 220 7.60 20.81 3.99
N GLY A 221 8.02 20.59 5.24
CA GLY A 221 8.04 21.63 6.28
C GLY A 221 9.24 22.57 6.19
N TRP A 222 10.34 22.20 5.54
CA TRP A 222 11.53 23.05 5.44
C TRP A 222 11.54 23.81 4.12
N ASP A 223 11.38 25.13 4.19
CA ASP A 223 11.24 25.98 2.99
C ASP A 223 12.58 26.55 2.48
N ASN A 224 13.64 26.53 3.29
CA ASN A 224 14.97 27.01 2.96
C ASN A 224 15.94 25.83 2.79
N LYS A 225 16.63 25.74 1.64
CA LYS A 225 17.52 24.63 1.30
C LYS A 225 18.79 24.55 2.16
N GLU A 226 19.34 25.72 2.58
CA GLU A 226 20.52 25.80 3.43
C GLU A 226 20.18 25.29 4.84
N TYR A 227 19.01 25.68 5.38
CA TYR A 227 18.49 25.18 6.64
C TYR A 227 18.20 23.66 6.55
N ALA A 228 17.58 23.21 5.47
CA ALA A 228 17.33 21.78 5.24
C ALA A 228 18.64 20.98 5.26
N LEU A 229 19.71 21.48 4.59
CA LEU A 229 21.01 20.83 4.60
C LEU A 229 21.61 20.79 6.01
N GLU A 230 21.58 21.90 6.76
CA GLU A 230 22.04 21.95 8.16
C GLU A 230 21.32 20.91 9.04
N MET A 231 19.99 20.81 8.89
CA MET A 231 19.18 19.85 9.63
C MET A 231 19.51 18.40 9.26
N ILE A 232 19.71 18.10 7.99
CA ILE A 232 20.09 16.75 7.53
C ILE A 232 21.50 16.38 8.01
N GLN A 233 22.45 17.32 8.00
CA GLN A 233 23.79 17.12 8.55
C GLN A 233 23.72 16.80 10.05
N TRP A 234 22.95 17.58 10.81
CA TRP A 234 22.76 17.32 12.24
C TRP A 234 22.06 15.98 12.50
N LEU A 235 21.03 15.61 11.69
CA LEU A 235 20.33 14.33 11.79
C LEU A 235 21.25 13.14 11.49
N SER A 236 22.25 13.30 10.64
CA SER A 236 23.21 12.23 10.35
C SER A 236 24.03 11.82 11.58
N GLU A 237 24.17 12.71 12.55
CA GLU A 237 24.80 12.44 13.86
C GLU A 237 23.82 11.82 14.87
N GLN A 238 22.51 11.75 14.53
CA GLN A 238 21.44 11.30 15.40
C GLN A 238 20.95 9.86 15.07
N ASN A 239 21.77 8.99 14.49
CA ASN A 239 21.36 7.65 14.05
C ASN A 239 20.09 7.68 13.18
N CYS A 240 20.03 8.65 12.24
CA CYS A 240 18.95 8.80 11.30
C CYS A 240 19.25 8.04 10.00
N LEU A 241 18.29 7.26 9.50
CA LEU A 241 18.44 6.40 8.33
C LEU A 241 18.24 7.17 7.02
N PHE A 242 17.25 8.07 6.99
CA PHE A 242 16.88 8.89 5.84
C PHE A 242 15.96 10.03 6.25
N VAL A 243 15.79 10.99 5.34
CA VAL A 243 14.85 12.11 5.48
C VAL A 243 13.81 12.04 4.36
N GLU A 244 12.53 12.03 4.73
CA GLU A 244 11.41 11.96 3.80
C GLU A 244 10.86 13.38 3.56
N GLN A 245 10.70 13.74 2.29
CA GLN A 245 10.11 14.97 1.74
C GLN A 245 10.46 16.23 2.55
N PRO A 246 11.75 16.62 2.59
CA PRO A 246 12.18 17.77 3.40
C PRO A 246 11.59 19.09 2.90
N MET A 247 11.53 19.28 1.58
CA MET A 247 11.14 20.54 0.95
C MET A 247 9.81 20.43 0.20
N PRO A 248 9.13 21.57 -0.06
CA PRO A 248 7.98 21.62 -0.95
C PRO A 248 8.30 20.97 -2.30
N LYS A 249 7.38 20.14 -2.80
CA LYS A 249 7.56 19.37 -4.03
C LYS A 249 7.72 20.21 -5.30
N GLU A 250 7.32 21.49 -5.24
CA GLU A 250 7.45 22.46 -6.32
C GLU A 250 8.87 23.04 -6.44
N LYS A 251 9.68 22.94 -5.38
CA LYS A 251 11.06 23.48 -5.31
C LYS A 251 12.08 22.51 -5.93
N ILE A 252 11.98 22.28 -7.23
CA ILE A 252 12.77 21.26 -7.95
C ILE A 252 14.27 21.57 -7.92
N ASP A 253 14.65 22.82 -8.21
CA ASP A 253 16.07 23.21 -8.27
C ASP A 253 16.73 23.19 -6.90
N GLU A 254 16.01 23.63 -5.87
CA GLU A 254 16.48 23.57 -4.50
C GLU A 254 16.59 22.13 -3.98
N GLN A 255 15.64 21.26 -4.37
CA GLN A 255 15.68 19.84 -4.05
C GLN A 255 16.88 19.14 -4.73
N ALA A 256 17.16 19.45 -6.02
CA ALA A 256 18.32 18.92 -6.71
C ALA A 256 19.63 19.36 -6.02
N TRP A 257 19.72 20.64 -5.66
CA TRP A 257 20.87 21.19 -4.94
C TRP A 257 21.07 20.53 -3.55
N LEU A 258 19.97 20.24 -2.86
CA LEU A 258 19.98 19.58 -1.55
C LEU A 258 20.42 18.12 -1.68
N HIS A 259 19.86 17.39 -2.66
CA HIS A 259 20.19 15.98 -2.92
C HIS A 259 21.67 15.75 -3.19
N GLU A 260 22.33 16.64 -3.97
CA GLU A 260 23.76 16.53 -4.26
C GLU A 260 24.66 16.68 -3.02
N ARG A 261 24.14 17.26 -1.91
CA ARG A 261 24.95 17.69 -0.74
C ARG A 261 24.57 16.99 0.54
N ALA A 262 23.39 16.39 0.60
CA ALA A 262 22.86 15.75 1.80
C ALA A 262 23.67 14.49 2.15
N PRO A 263 24.11 14.32 3.43
CA PRO A 263 24.81 13.11 3.86
C PRO A 263 23.88 11.91 4.11
N LEU A 264 22.57 12.13 4.19
CA LEU A 264 21.56 11.10 4.36
C LEU A 264 20.71 10.96 3.10
N PRO A 265 20.20 9.75 2.79
CA PRO A 265 19.26 9.56 1.70
C PRO A 265 18.02 10.43 1.86
N ILE A 266 17.55 11.01 0.75
CA ILE A 266 16.30 11.79 0.70
C ILE A 266 15.25 11.00 -0.09
N ILE A 267 14.06 10.82 0.52
CA ILE A 267 12.98 10.01 -0.02
C ILE A 267 11.82 10.91 -0.45
N ALA A 268 11.32 10.73 -1.69
CA ALA A 268 10.16 11.45 -2.20
C ALA A 268 8.85 10.85 -1.66
N ASP A 269 7.97 11.65 -1.06
CA ASP A 269 6.60 11.27 -0.68
C ASP A 269 5.55 12.06 -1.45
N GLU A 270 5.31 13.33 -1.13
CA GLU A 270 4.29 14.14 -1.79
C GLU A 270 4.64 14.48 -3.25
N PHE A 271 5.93 14.44 -3.60
CA PHE A 271 6.39 14.58 -4.98
C PHE A 271 5.97 13.37 -5.84
N LEU A 272 5.94 12.18 -5.25
CA LEU A 272 5.64 10.93 -5.92
C LEU A 272 4.15 10.59 -5.82
N GLN A 273 3.45 10.54 -6.94
CA GLN A 273 2.05 10.16 -6.99
C GLN A 273 1.82 8.90 -7.83
N ARG A 274 2.27 8.90 -9.08
CA ARG A 274 2.05 7.87 -10.08
C ARG A 274 3.38 7.43 -10.73
N MET A 275 3.34 6.39 -11.54
CA MET A 275 4.52 5.81 -12.20
C MET A 275 5.36 6.85 -12.99
N PRO A 276 4.80 7.83 -13.71
CA PRO A 276 5.62 8.85 -14.40
C PRO A 276 6.49 9.67 -13.45
N ASP A 277 6.08 9.85 -12.20
CA ASP A 277 6.83 10.63 -11.22
C ASP A 277 8.10 9.92 -10.74
N VAL A 278 8.17 8.58 -10.85
CA VAL A 278 9.40 7.83 -10.53
C VAL A 278 10.57 8.32 -11.39
N ARG A 279 10.35 8.49 -12.71
CA ARG A 279 11.38 9.02 -13.60
C ARG A 279 11.72 10.48 -13.29
N ARG A 280 10.74 11.28 -12.86
CA ARG A 280 10.95 12.68 -12.48
C ARG A 280 11.71 12.80 -11.15
N ALA A 281 11.55 11.85 -10.25
CA ALA A 281 12.25 11.80 -8.97
C ALA A 281 13.72 11.38 -9.12
N TYR A 282 14.06 10.67 -10.20
CA TYR A 282 15.44 10.24 -10.47
C TYR A 282 16.37 11.45 -10.63
N GLY A 283 17.46 11.46 -9.84
CA GLY A 283 18.41 12.59 -9.75
C GLY A 283 17.96 13.74 -8.83
N LEU A 284 16.74 13.67 -8.25
CA LEU A 284 16.26 14.62 -7.23
C LEU A 284 16.17 13.98 -5.84
N TYR A 285 15.99 12.67 -5.80
CA TYR A 285 15.82 11.88 -4.58
C TYR A 285 16.59 10.56 -4.70
N ASP A 286 17.07 10.05 -3.57
CA ASP A 286 17.74 8.74 -3.50
C ASP A 286 16.73 7.59 -3.55
N GLY A 287 15.47 7.86 -3.23
CA GLY A 287 14.43 6.87 -3.20
C GLY A 287 13.02 7.45 -3.23
N ILE A 288 12.05 6.56 -3.23
CA ILE A 288 10.62 6.88 -3.34
C ILE A 288 9.82 6.18 -2.25
N ASN A 289 8.82 6.87 -1.71
CA ASN A 289 7.80 6.28 -0.83
C ASN A 289 6.52 5.99 -1.64
N ILE A 290 6.26 4.73 -1.89
CA ILE A 290 5.06 4.26 -2.58
C ILE A 290 3.95 4.04 -1.55
N LYS A 291 2.79 4.69 -1.76
CA LYS A 291 1.57 4.47 -0.98
C LYS A 291 0.43 4.12 -1.93
N LEU A 292 -0.33 3.08 -1.61
CA LEU A 292 -1.37 2.55 -2.52
C LEU A 292 -2.40 3.62 -2.89
N MET A 293 -2.77 4.48 -1.94
CA MET A 293 -3.74 5.57 -2.16
C MET A 293 -3.23 6.64 -3.13
N LYS A 294 -1.93 6.78 -3.31
CA LYS A 294 -1.32 7.68 -4.31
C LYS A 294 -1.20 7.02 -5.67
N SER A 295 -0.81 5.74 -5.69
CA SER A 295 -0.45 4.98 -6.89
C SER A 295 -1.62 4.20 -7.51
N THR A 296 -2.86 4.52 -7.15
CA THR A 296 -4.05 3.80 -7.64
C THR A 296 -4.08 2.29 -7.35
N GLY A 297 -3.36 1.83 -6.31
CA GLY A 297 -3.39 0.46 -5.84
C GLY A 297 -2.11 -0.34 -6.09
N MET A 298 -2.21 -1.66 -5.96
CA MET A 298 -1.10 -2.60 -5.94
C MET A 298 -0.44 -2.77 -7.32
N ARG A 299 -1.23 -2.78 -8.40
CA ARG A 299 -0.72 -2.97 -9.76
C ARG A 299 0.33 -1.92 -10.13
N GLU A 300 -0.02 -0.64 -9.97
CA GLU A 300 0.90 0.44 -10.29
C GLU A 300 2.03 0.55 -9.27
N ALA A 301 1.74 0.32 -7.99
CA ALA A 301 2.75 0.29 -6.93
C ALA A 301 3.87 -0.74 -7.21
N TYR A 302 3.50 -1.95 -7.65
CA TYR A 302 4.46 -2.98 -8.05
C TYR A 302 5.34 -2.51 -9.23
N ARG A 303 4.73 -1.92 -10.26
CA ARG A 303 5.45 -1.38 -11.43
C ARG A 303 6.39 -0.24 -11.03
N MET A 304 5.95 0.66 -10.15
CA MET A 304 6.78 1.74 -9.62
C MET A 304 7.99 1.20 -8.84
N ALA A 305 7.81 0.18 -8.01
CA ALA A 305 8.89 -0.47 -7.28
C ALA A 305 9.93 -1.10 -8.22
N ILE A 306 9.49 -1.81 -9.27
CA ILE A 306 10.38 -2.40 -10.28
C ILE A 306 11.13 -1.32 -11.05
N LEU A 307 10.45 -0.25 -11.48
CA LEU A 307 11.08 0.86 -12.20
C LEU A 307 12.11 1.59 -11.32
N ALA A 308 11.79 1.89 -10.08
CA ALA A 308 12.72 2.52 -9.14
C ALA A 308 13.99 1.68 -8.95
N ARG A 309 13.85 0.37 -8.76
CA ARG A 309 14.98 -0.55 -8.63
C ARG A 309 15.82 -0.64 -9.90
N ALA A 310 15.20 -0.56 -11.09
CA ALA A 310 15.92 -0.53 -12.36
C ALA A 310 16.70 0.78 -12.56
N LEU A 311 16.34 1.84 -11.83
CA LEU A 311 17.03 3.13 -11.78
C LEU A 311 17.99 3.26 -10.58
N ASP A 312 18.27 2.15 -9.86
CA ASP A 312 19.08 2.10 -8.64
C ASP A 312 18.56 3.02 -7.50
N MET A 313 17.27 3.39 -7.54
CA MET A 313 16.63 4.14 -6.48
C MET A 313 16.19 3.22 -5.33
N LYS A 314 16.23 3.75 -4.12
CA LYS A 314 15.67 3.07 -2.95
C LYS A 314 14.14 3.07 -3.00
N VAL A 315 13.54 2.01 -2.46
CA VAL A 315 12.08 1.87 -2.36
C VAL A 315 11.67 1.82 -0.90
N MET A 316 10.72 2.64 -0.53
CA MET A 316 9.98 2.58 0.71
C MET A 316 8.53 2.26 0.38
N ILE A 317 7.90 1.40 1.15
CA ILE A 317 6.46 1.17 1.11
C ILE A 317 5.85 1.83 2.34
N GLY A 318 5.02 2.83 2.11
CA GLY A 318 4.29 3.54 3.16
C GLY A 318 2.79 3.36 3.07
N CYS A 319 2.10 3.98 4.01
CA CYS A 319 0.64 3.99 4.09
C CYS A 319 0.10 5.39 4.44
N MET A 320 -1.21 5.48 4.45
CA MET A 320 -1.96 6.53 5.14
C MET A 320 -2.44 5.99 6.50
N THR A 321 -3.36 6.67 7.16
CA THR A 321 -4.15 6.05 8.21
C THR A 321 -5.18 5.16 7.53
N GLU A 322 -5.05 3.85 7.67
CA GLU A 322 -5.76 2.83 6.90
C GLU A 322 -6.18 1.68 7.83
N THR A 323 -7.15 0.86 7.41
CA THR A 323 -7.43 -0.40 8.08
C THR A 323 -6.39 -1.47 7.75
N SER A 324 -6.45 -2.61 8.43
CA SER A 324 -5.63 -3.77 8.09
C SER A 324 -5.83 -4.28 6.66
N CYS A 325 -6.89 -3.86 5.95
CA CYS A 325 -7.12 -4.22 4.55
C CYS A 325 -6.03 -3.64 3.64
N ALA A 326 -5.91 -2.30 3.56
CA ALA A 326 -4.90 -1.68 2.71
C ALA A 326 -3.47 -1.89 3.23
N ILE A 327 -3.29 -1.95 4.57
CA ILE A 327 -1.98 -2.29 5.15
C ILE A 327 -1.51 -3.68 4.70
N SER A 328 -2.42 -4.68 4.69
CA SER A 328 -2.09 -6.03 4.21
C SER A 328 -1.78 -6.06 2.72
N ALA A 329 -2.50 -5.25 1.93
CA ALA A 329 -2.24 -5.10 0.50
C ALA A 329 -0.85 -4.47 0.24
N ALA A 330 -0.51 -3.38 0.94
CA ALA A 330 0.79 -2.74 0.85
C ALA A 330 1.93 -3.67 1.32
N ALA A 331 1.69 -4.45 2.36
CA ALA A 331 2.66 -5.41 2.91
C ALA A 331 3.09 -6.46 1.89
N GLN A 332 2.24 -6.84 0.91
CA GLN A 332 2.61 -7.78 -0.14
C GLN A 332 3.79 -7.30 -1.00
N LEU A 333 4.02 -5.98 -1.06
CA LEU A 333 5.12 -5.34 -1.78
C LEU A 333 6.39 -5.18 -0.93
N SER A 334 6.29 -5.34 0.39
CA SER A 334 7.39 -5.08 1.33
C SER A 334 8.68 -5.84 1.02
N PRO A 335 8.67 -7.09 0.49
CA PRO A 335 9.91 -7.77 0.12
C PRO A 335 10.73 -7.08 -1.00
N LEU A 336 10.13 -6.12 -1.72
CA LEU A 336 10.82 -5.29 -2.73
C LEU A 336 11.45 -4.04 -2.12
N ALA A 337 11.06 -3.67 -0.91
CA ALA A 337 11.40 -2.40 -0.27
C ALA A 337 12.70 -2.48 0.55
N HIS A 338 13.34 -1.32 0.70
CA HIS A 338 14.46 -1.11 1.63
C HIS A 338 13.95 -0.69 3.01
N TRP A 339 12.79 0.00 3.05
CA TRP A 339 12.14 0.49 4.24
C TRP A 339 10.63 0.30 4.15
N ALA A 340 9.96 0.14 5.29
CA ALA A 340 8.52 0.08 5.41
C ALA A 340 8.02 1.02 6.49
N ASP A 341 6.84 1.62 6.26
CA ASP A 341 6.10 2.49 7.16
C ASP A 341 4.62 2.11 7.07
N LEU A 342 4.29 0.97 7.70
CA LEU A 342 2.99 0.30 7.58
C LEU A 342 2.31 0.16 8.96
N ASP A 343 2.29 1.26 9.72
CA ASP A 343 1.68 1.34 11.04
C ASP A 343 0.29 1.99 11.04
N GLY A 344 -0.28 2.29 9.87
CA GLY A 344 -1.55 3.04 9.73
C GLY A 344 -2.73 2.43 10.47
N ASN A 345 -2.85 1.09 10.48
CA ASN A 345 -3.90 0.36 11.21
C ASN A 345 -3.69 0.37 12.72
N LEU A 346 -2.46 0.56 13.19
CA LEU A 346 -2.17 0.65 14.63
C LEU A 346 -2.61 1.99 15.22
N LEU A 347 -2.77 3.01 14.39
CA LEU A 347 -3.19 4.36 14.80
C LEU A 347 -4.71 4.46 14.99
N ILE A 348 -5.50 3.48 14.55
CA ILE A 348 -6.98 3.48 14.64
C ILE A 348 -7.50 2.55 15.73
N SER A 349 -8.70 2.84 16.22
CA SER A 349 -9.38 2.06 17.29
C SER A 349 -10.53 1.20 16.75
N ASN A 350 -10.93 1.33 15.51
CA ASN A 350 -12.10 0.70 14.91
C ASN A 350 -11.78 -0.01 13.59
N ASP A 351 -10.66 -0.74 13.55
CA ASP A 351 -10.31 -1.60 12.42
C ASP A 351 -11.41 -2.66 12.18
N LEU A 352 -11.75 -2.88 10.92
CA LEU A 352 -12.78 -3.83 10.49
C LEU A 352 -12.23 -5.20 10.11
N PHE A 353 -10.90 -5.32 9.98
CA PHE A 353 -10.25 -6.47 9.37
C PHE A 353 -9.18 -7.07 10.28
N ASP A 354 -8.96 -8.36 10.12
CA ASP A 354 -7.82 -9.07 10.68
C ASP A 354 -6.78 -9.32 9.57
N GLY A 355 -5.83 -8.39 9.44
CA GLY A 355 -4.81 -8.39 8.40
C GLY A 355 -3.44 -8.87 8.89
N VAL A 356 -2.39 -8.41 8.19
CA VAL A 356 -1.00 -8.71 8.56
C VAL A 356 -0.72 -8.36 10.02
N LYS A 357 0.11 -9.17 10.64
CA LYS A 357 0.59 -8.92 12.01
C LYS A 357 1.96 -8.28 11.96
N ILE A 358 2.16 -7.32 12.85
CA ILE A 358 3.46 -6.73 13.11
C ILE A 358 3.95 -7.30 14.44
N VAL A 359 5.01 -8.12 14.36
CA VAL A 359 5.59 -8.78 15.53
C VAL A 359 7.02 -8.27 15.71
N GLU A 360 7.29 -7.61 16.82
CA GLU A 360 8.61 -7.03 17.11
C GLU A 360 9.13 -6.13 15.98
N GLY A 361 8.26 -5.29 15.44
CA GLY A 361 8.56 -4.40 14.31
C GLY A 361 8.59 -5.06 12.94
N LYS A 362 8.48 -6.39 12.86
CA LYS A 362 8.52 -7.14 11.60
C LYS A 362 7.12 -7.40 11.05
N ILE A 363 6.99 -7.20 9.74
CA ILE A 363 5.78 -7.52 9.00
C ILE A 363 5.71 -9.03 8.80
N THR A 364 4.62 -9.66 9.26
CA THR A 364 4.36 -11.09 9.05
C THR A 364 3.31 -11.23 7.96
N LEU A 365 3.74 -11.61 6.75
CA LEU A 365 2.84 -11.80 5.62
C LEU A 365 1.91 -13.01 5.83
N LEU A 366 0.68 -12.90 5.35
CA LEU A 366 -0.32 -13.97 5.43
C LEU A 366 -0.03 -15.06 4.39
N ASP A 367 -0.45 -16.30 4.69
CA ASP A 367 -0.24 -17.46 3.80
C ASP A 367 -1.29 -17.61 2.70
N LEU A 368 -2.41 -16.93 2.84
CA LEU A 368 -3.49 -16.89 1.85
C LEU A 368 -3.62 -15.48 1.30
N SER A 369 -4.71 -15.01 0.87
CA SER A 369 -4.96 -13.70 0.26
C SER A 369 -4.44 -12.48 1.08
N LEU A 370 -4.94 -11.27 0.81
CA LEU A 370 -4.49 -10.04 1.49
C LEU A 370 -4.98 -9.99 2.94
N ILE A 371 -6.22 -10.45 3.17
CA ILE A 371 -6.88 -10.40 4.48
C ILE A 371 -7.67 -11.66 4.77
N HIS A 372 -7.79 -11.99 6.05
CA HIS A 372 -8.75 -12.93 6.57
C HIS A 372 -9.91 -12.18 7.22
N ILE A 373 -11.13 -12.68 7.02
CA ILE A 373 -12.36 -12.16 7.64
C ILE A 373 -13.04 -13.32 8.31
#